data_dd2a4975fab52a6b418688a753300a0d
#
_entry.id   dd2a4975fab52a6b418688a753300a0d
#
_cell.length_a   1.000
_cell.length_b   1.000
_cell.length_c   1.000
_cell.angle_alpha   90.00
_cell.angle_beta   90.00
_cell.angle_gamma   90.00
#
_symmetry.space_group_name_H-M   'P 1'
#
loop_
_entity.id
_entity.type
_entity.pdbx_description
1 polymer ?
#
loop_
_entity_poly.entity_id
_entity_poly.type
_entity_poly.pdbx_seq_one_letter_code
_entity_poly.pdbx_strand_id
1 'polypeptide(L)'
;GCTEASPHCGGYSCPEYQTGDEPFIHLMEDIQVWETVDPIGMNPVGEGERGLTVCTNLNSESSPQLRFLVGDYTRLSTEPCACGRNHIRAMGCMTGRADDLVNLRGIKFFPVQIEEAVRAVAGTGDEFQIRLRTQDDGMDVMTVLVEHADAGVAEAVSREIRSRCEVRCQVEVLAPGTLPKTEMKAKRVFDERNKG
;
A
#
# COMPACT_ATOMS: atom_id res chain seq x y z
N GLY A 1 2.83 -11.56 -6.54
CA GLY A 1 1.92 -12.11 -7.57
C GLY A 1 0.47 -11.76 -7.29
N CYS A 2 -0.34 -11.70 -8.31
CA CYS A 2 -1.78 -11.50 -8.24
C CYS A 2 -2.43 -12.73 -8.90
N THR A 3 -3.26 -13.44 -8.16
CA THR A 3 -3.83 -14.72 -8.61
C THR A 3 -4.67 -14.54 -9.87
N GLU A 4 -5.41 -13.44 -9.98
CA GLU A 4 -6.28 -13.11 -11.10
C GLU A 4 -5.49 -12.73 -12.34
N ALA A 5 -4.39 -12.01 -12.20
CA ALA A 5 -3.56 -11.58 -13.33
C ALA A 5 -2.60 -12.69 -13.76
N SER A 6 -1.96 -13.37 -12.81
CA SER A 6 -1.05 -14.48 -13.08
C SER A 6 -0.90 -15.38 -11.87
N PRO A 7 -1.26 -16.67 -11.95
CA PRO A 7 -1.06 -17.61 -10.85
C PRO A 7 0.41 -17.91 -10.59
N HIS A 8 1.29 -17.59 -11.53
CA HIS A 8 2.72 -17.91 -11.43
C HIS A 8 3.55 -16.73 -10.96
N CYS A 9 3.69 -15.70 -11.80
CA CYS A 9 4.52 -14.55 -11.52
C CYS A 9 4.08 -13.35 -12.36
N GLY A 10 3.71 -12.25 -11.71
CA GLY A 10 3.42 -10.99 -12.40
C GLY A 10 4.64 -10.10 -12.56
N GLY A 11 5.67 -10.33 -11.76
CA GLY A 11 6.91 -9.57 -11.78
C GLY A 11 7.98 -10.21 -10.91
N TYR A 12 9.20 -9.73 -11.05
CA TYR A 12 10.38 -10.25 -10.33
C TYR A 12 11.38 -9.13 -10.03
N SER A 13 12.15 -9.29 -8.97
CA SER A 13 13.26 -8.41 -8.63
C SER A 13 14.51 -8.74 -9.46
N CYS A 14 15.46 -7.81 -9.50
CA CYS A 14 16.79 -8.01 -10.05
C CYS A 14 17.84 -7.52 -9.02
N PRO A 15 19.16 -7.72 -9.25
CA PRO A 15 20.18 -7.22 -8.33
C PRO A 15 20.10 -5.72 -8.07
N GLU A 16 19.55 -4.95 -9.03
CA GLU A 16 19.44 -3.50 -8.99
C GLU A 16 18.15 -3.00 -8.31
N TYR A 17 17.30 -3.88 -7.79
CA TYR A 17 15.95 -3.51 -7.33
C TYR A 17 15.91 -2.51 -6.17
N GLN A 18 17.03 -2.30 -5.47
CA GLN A 18 17.19 -1.35 -4.37
C GLN A 18 18.32 -0.33 -4.59
N THR A 19 18.85 -0.20 -5.81
CA THR A 19 19.97 0.70 -6.11
C THR A 19 19.54 2.13 -6.45
N GLY A 20 18.38 2.55 -6.04
CA GLY A 20 17.85 3.90 -6.26
C GLY A 20 17.11 4.41 -5.04
N ASP A 21 16.41 5.53 -5.22
CA ASP A 21 15.63 6.16 -4.16
C ASP A 21 14.41 5.34 -3.74
N GLU A 22 13.99 4.38 -4.57
CA GLU A 22 12.86 3.51 -4.29
C GLU A 22 13.07 2.10 -4.89
N PRO A 23 12.54 1.05 -4.24
CA PRO A 23 12.57 -0.30 -4.78
C PRO A 23 11.71 -0.41 -6.04
N PHE A 24 12.01 -1.39 -6.91
CA PHE A 24 11.21 -1.69 -8.08
C PHE A 24 11.20 -3.19 -8.40
N ILE A 25 10.23 -3.60 -9.22
CA ILE A 25 10.17 -4.93 -9.81
C ILE A 25 10.01 -4.81 -11.33
N HIS A 26 10.60 -5.74 -12.07
CA HIS A 26 10.30 -5.91 -13.49
C HIS A 26 8.99 -6.68 -13.65
N LEU A 27 8.13 -6.22 -14.55
CA LEU A 27 6.88 -6.89 -14.86
C LEU A 27 7.06 -7.85 -16.03
N MET A 28 6.28 -8.94 -16.05
CA MET A 28 6.39 -10.01 -17.04
C MET A 28 5.65 -9.62 -18.33
N GLU A 29 6.29 -8.85 -19.23
CA GLU A 29 5.69 -8.40 -20.49
C GLU A 29 5.64 -9.51 -21.56
N ASP A 30 6.37 -10.61 -21.39
CA ASP A 30 6.28 -11.77 -22.28
C ASP A 30 4.90 -12.42 -22.30
N ILE A 31 4.18 -12.30 -21.20
CA ILE A 31 2.89 -12.98 -20.99
C ILE A 31 1.76 -12.04 -20.58
N GLN A 32 2.06 -10.77 -20.33
CA GLN A 32 1.10 -9.78 -19.84
C GLN A 32 1.38 -8.41 -20.43
N VAL A 33 0.32 -7.65 -20.67
CA VAL A 33 0.40 -6.20 -20.92
C VAL A 33 0.02 -5.47 -19.63
N TRP A 34 0.83 -4.53 -19.23
CA TRP A 34 0.63 -3.73 -18.02
C TRP A 34 0.37 -2.28 -18.37
N GLU A 35 -0.66 -1.72 -17.75
CA GLU A 35 -1.07 -0.33 -17.89
C GLU A 35 -1.27 0.28 -16.50
N THR A 36 -1.19 1.60 -16.41
CA THR A 36 -1.65 2.36 -15.25
C THR A 36 -2.72 3.35 -15.67
N VAL A 37 -3.79 3.44 -14.88
CA VAL A 37 -4.96 4.29 -15.16
C VAL A 37 -5.28 5.18 -13.97
N ASP A 38 -5.88 6.34 -14.24
CA ASP A 38 -6.41 7.19 -13.16
C ASP A 38 -7.60 6.51 -12.47
N PRO A 39 -7.77 6.70 -11.14
CA PRO A 39 -8.79 5.97 -10.38
C PRO A 39 -10.23 6.45 -10.61
N ILE A 40 -10.44 7.57 -11.30
CA ILE A 40 -11.76 8.19 -11.49
C ILE A 40 -12.28 7.93 -12.90
N GLY A 41 -11.54 8.36 -13.93
CA GLY A 41 -11.92 8.23 -15.32
C GLY A 41 -11.46 6.94 -15.99
N MET A 42 -10.59 6.17 -15.31
CA MET A 42 -9.99 4.93 -15.84
C MET A 42 -9.23 5.15 -17.16
N ASN A 43 -8.76 6.38 -17.39
CA ASN A 43 -7.94 6.71 -18.54
C ASN A 43 -6.47 6.37 -18.26
N PRO A 44 -5.69 5.94 -19.26
CA PRO A 44 -4.26 5.74 -19.12
C PRO A 44 -3.58 6.99 -18.57
N VAL A 45 -2.68 6.82 -17.62
CA VAL A 45 -1.80 7.90 -17.12
C VAL A 45 -0.45 7.86 -17.84
N GLY A 46 0.29 8.96 -17.76
CA GLY A 46 1.62 9.08 -18.36
C GLY A 46 2.67 8.19 -17.70
N GLU A 47 3.78 7.94 -18.40
CA GLU A 47 4.94 7.24 -17.85
C GLU A 47 5.45 7.96 -16.59
N GLY A 48 5.76 7.19 -15.54
CA GLY A 48 6.20 7.72 -14.26
C GLY A 48 5.09 8.31 -13.39
N GLU A 49 3.88 8.46 -13.92
CA GLU A 49 2.72 8.90 -13.13
C GLU A 49 2.12 7.74 -12.34
N ARG A 50 1.66 8.04 -11.14
CA ARG A 50 1.03 7.05 -10.27
C ARG A 50 -0.40 6.76 -10.73
N GLY A 51 -0.69 5.49 -10.99
CA GLY A 51 -2.03 5.03 -11.37
C GLY A 51 -2.38 3.68 -10.78
N LEU A 52 -3.63 3.28 -10.95
CA LEU A 52 -4.09 1.93 -10.65
C LEU A 52 -3.59 0.96 -11.72
N THR A 53 -3.07 -0.17 -11.29
CA THR A 53 -2.54 -1.20 -12.17
C THR A 53 -3.66 -1.95 -12.88
N VAL A 54 -3.52 -2.05 -14.17
CA VAL A 54 -4.37 -2.84 -15.07
C VAL A 54 -3.51 -3.88 -15.78
N CYS A 55 -4.02 -5.09 -15.92
CA CYS A 55 -3.31 -6.21 -16.54
C CYS A 55 -4.16 -6.89 -17.61
N THR A 56 -3.53 -7.21 -18.74
CA THR A 56 -4.11 -8.06 -19.79
C THR A 56 -3.24 -9.29 -19.95
N ASN A 57 -3.82 -10.49 -19.82
CA ASN A 57 -3.12 -11.75 -20.08
C ASN A 57 -3.05 -12.03 -21.56
N LEU A 58 -1.85 -12.42 -22.05
CA LEU A 58 -1.62 -12.73 -23.46
C LEU A 58 -1.75 -14.22 -23.80
N ASN A 59 -1.56 -15.10 -22.83
CA ASN A 59 -1.46 -16.54 -23.00
C ASN A 59 -2.41 -17.38 -22.12
N SER A 60 -3.37 -16.74 -21.44
CA SER A 60 -4.34 -17.46 -20.60
C SER A 60 -5.54 -17.90 -21.41
N GLU A 61 -5.76 -19.22 -21.53
CA GLU A 61 -6.87 -19.80 -22.28
C GLU A 61 -8.12 -20.00 -21.42
N SER A 62 -7.96 -20.40 -20.17
CA SER A 62 -9.08 -20.81 -19.31
C SER A 62 -9.75 -19.66 -18.57
N SER A 63 -9.03 -18.58 -18.30
CA SER A 63 -9.54 -17.39 -17.62
C SER A 63 -8.80 -16.15 -18.12
N PRO A 64 -9.02 -15.75 -19.38
CA PRO A 64 -8.34 -14.60 -19.95
C PRO A 64 -8.81 -13.31 -19.27
N GLN A 65 -7.87 -12.55 -18.77
CA GLN A 65 -8.12 -11.21 -18.23
C GLN A 65 -7.81 -10.17 -19.31
N LEU A 66 -8.80 -9.38 -19.68
CA LEU A 66 -8.66 -8.26 -20.60
C LEU A 66 -8.85 -6.96 -19.83
N ARG A 67 -7.80 -6.14 -19.75
CA ARG A 67 -7.76 -4.90 -18.97
C ARG A 67 -8.34 -5.08 -17.56
N PHE A 68 -7.91 -6.15 -16.89
CA PHE A 68 -8.33 -6.45 -15.54
C PHE A 68 -7.74 -5.44 -14.56
N LEU A 69 -8.61 -4.79 -13.79
CA LEU A 69 -8.19 -3.85 -12.75
C LEU A 69 -7.65 -4.62 -11.55
N VAL A 70 -6.33 -4.66 -11.41
CA VAL A 70 -5.66 -5.32 -10.28
C VAL A 70 -5.95 -4.59 -8.97
N GLY A 71 -6.06 -3.27 -9.04
CA GLY A 71 -6.46 -2.43 -7.91
C GLY A 71 -5.29 -1.97 -7.02
N ASP A 72 -4.08 -2.35 -7.35
CA ASP A 72 -2.87 -1.85 -6.69
C ASP A 72 -2.37 -0.59 -7.41
N TYR A 73 -1.79 0.35 -6.65
CA TYR A 73 -1.13 1.51 -7.22
C TYR A 73 0.34 1.22 -7.54
N THR A 74 0.79 1.73 -8.67
CA THR A 74 2.21 1.76 -9.04
C THR A 74 2.52 2.93 -9.97
N ARG A 75 3.79 3.07 -10.34
CA ARG A 75 4.28 3.91 -11.44
C ARG A 75 5.04 3.03 -12.40
N LEU A 76 4.75 3.13 -13.68
CA LEU A 76 5.46 2.36 -14.70
C LEU A 76 6.61 3.19 -15.27
N SER A 77 7.76 2.55 -15.49
CA SER A 77 8.92 3.14 -16.16
C SER A 77 9.47 2.20 -17.20
N THR A 78 9.65 2.72 -18.42
CA THR A 78 10.28 2.02 -19.54
C THR A 78 11.77 2.31 -19.64
N GLU A 79 12.34 3.13 -18.75
CA GLU A 79 13.76 3.40 -18.73
C GLU A 79 14.58 2.12 -18.58
N PRO A 80 15.70 1.98 -19.30
CA PRO A 80 16.56 0.80 -19.21
C PRO A 80 17.06 0.57 -17.78
N CYS A 81 17.05 -0.68 -17.34
CA CYS A 81 17.65 -1.08 -16.08
C CYS A 81 19.11 -1.48 -16.26
N ALA A 82 19.98 -1.13 -15.32
CA ALA A 82 21.40 -1.54 -15.33
C ALA A 82 21.59 -3.06 -15.30
N CYS A 83 20.59 -3.84 -14.88
CA CYS A 83 20.63 -5.30 -14.99
C CYS A 83 20.55 -5.85 -16.43
N GLY A 84 20.35 -4.98 -17.43
CA GLY A 84 20.26 -5.33 -18.85
C GLY A 84 18.91 -5.84 -19.34
N ARG A 85 17.88 -5.90 -18.46
CA ARG A 85 16.52 -6.30 -18.86
C ARG A 85 15.75 -5.12 -19.41
N ASN A 86 14.96 -5.39 -20.45
CA ASN A 86 14.12 -4.38 -21.13
C ASN A 86 12.67 -4.37 -20.63
N HIS A 87 12.29 -5.27 -19.74
CA HIS A 87 10.95 -5.30 -19.17
C HIS A 87 10.65 -4.02 -18.39
N ILE A 88 9.44 -3.50 -18.56
CA ILE A 88 8.92 -2.36 -17.81
C ILE A 88 9.08 -2.57 -16.29
N ARG A 89 9.34 -1.50 -15.58
CA ARG A 89 9.51 -1.54 -14.12
C ARG A 89 8.32 -0.93 -13.42
N ALA A 90 7.84 -1.60 -12.38
CA ALA A 90 6.90 -1.02 -11.41
C ALA A 90 7.70 -0.36 -10.29
N MET A 91 7.80 0.96 -10.34
CA MET A 91 8.55 1.79 -9.41
C MET A 91 7.80 1.92 -8.08
N GLY A 92 8.51 1.75 -6.96
CA GLY A 92 7.91 1.60 -5.63
C GLY A 92 7.19 0.25 -5.44
N CYS A 93 7.34 -0.68 -6.38
CA CYS A 93 6.59 -1.94 -6.44
C CYS A 93 5.06 -1.70 -6.55
N MET A 94 4.25 -2.57 -5.95
CA MET A 94 2.80 -2.41 -5.85
C MET A 94 2.47 -1.82 -4.48
N THR A 95 2.10 -0.53 -4.43
CA THR A 95 1.97 0.24 -3.19
C THR A 95 0.54 0.63 -2.90
N GLY A 96 -0.09 -0.11 -2.00
CA GLY A 96 -1.45 0.17 -1.54
C GLY A 96 -2.53 -0.18 -2.56
N ARG A 97 -3.66 -0.61 -2.06
CA ARG A 97 -4.82 -0.98 -2.86
C ARG A 97 -5.83 0.17 -2.90
N ALA A 98 -6.56 0.29 -4.00
CA ALA A 98 -7.63 1.29 -4.14
C ALA A 98 -8.73 1.11 -3.10
N ASP A 99 -9.06 -0.14 -2.76
CA ASP A 99 -10.06 -0.53 -1.77
C ASP A 99 -9.58 -0.32 -0.32
N ASP A 100 -8.27 -0.19 -0.10
CA ASP A 100 -7.69 0.10 1.21
C ASP A 100 -7.58 1.61 1.50
N LEU A 101 -7.97 2.47 0.54
CA LEU A 101 -7.87 3.92 0.70
C LEU A 101 -8.82 4.41 1.80
N VAL A 102 -8.25 4.93 2.86
CA VAL A 102 -9.00 5.54 3.96
C VAL A 102 -9.18 7.02 3.69
N ASN A 103 -10.43 7.48 3.77
CA ASN A 103 -10.75 8.91 3.80
C ASN A 103 -11.16 9.29 5.23
N LEU A 104 -10.39 10.17 5.85
CA LEU A 104 -10.68 10.72 7.18
C LEU A 104 -10.77 12.23 7.08
N ARG A 105 -11.99 12.75 7.17
CA ARG A 105 -12.27 14.21 7.13
C ARG A 105 -11.67 14.90 5.90
N GLY A 106 -11.79 14.24 4.73
CA GLY A 106 -11.26 14.77 3.46
C GLY A 106 -9.79 14.45 3.17
N ILE A 107 -9.03 14.00 4.16
CA ILE A 107 -7.64 13.55 3.97
C ILE A 107 -7.67 12.07 3.58
N LYS A 108 -7.01 11.75 2.48
CA LYS A 108 -6.91 10.37 1.95
C LYS A 108 -5.52 9.81 2.21
N PHE A 109 -5.45 8.63 2.79
CA PHE A 109 -4.19 7.92 3.03
C PHE A 109 -4.36 6.40 2.88
N PHE A 110 -3.26 5.70 2.68
CA PHE A 110 -3.23 4.24 2.69
C PHE A 110 -2.72 3.71 4.03
N PRO A 111 -3.25 2.58 4.51
CA PRO A 111 -2.77 1.95 5.75
C PRO A 111 -1.27 1.67 5.76
N VAL A 112 -0.68 1.37 4.60
CA VAL A 112 0.77 1.15 4.47
C VAL A 112 1.58 2.38 4.86
N GLN A 113 1.09 3.60 4.62
CA GLN A 113 1.77 4.83 5.03
C GLN A 113 1.79 4.98 6.55
N ILE A 114 0.72 4.53 7.23
CA ILE A 114 0.67 4.46 8.69
C ILE A 114 1.66 3.40 9.20
N GLU A 115 1.73 2.25 8.54
CA GLU A 115 2.71 1.20 8.87
C GLU A 115 4.15 1.74 8.78
N GLU A 116 4.49 2.40 7.70
CA GLU A 116 5.81 3.01 7.50
C GLU A 116 6.14 4.04 8.58
N ALA A 117 5.15 4.85 8.98
CA ALA A 117 5.30 5.82 10.06
C ALA A 117 5.54 5.15 11.42
N VAL A 118 4.80 4.10 11.74
CA VAL A 118 4.97 3.31 12.97
C VAL A 118 6.35 2.65 12.99
N ARG A 119 6.75 1.99 11.89
CA ARG A 119 8.06 1.31 11.80
C ARG A 119 9.26 2.25 11.80
N ALA A 120 9.08 3.52 11.45
CA ALA A 120 10.13 4.54 11.53
C ALA A 120 10.50 4.90 12.97
N VAL A 121 9.64 4.57 13.94
CA VAL A 121 9.90 4.81 15.36
C VAL A 121 10.54 3.57 15.97
N ALA A 122 11.78 3.72 16.45
CA ALA A 122 12.55 2.59 16.98
C ALA A 122 11.87 1.96 18.19
N GLY A 123 11.83 0.61 18.22
CA GLY A 123 11.29 -0.16 19.33
C GLY A 123 9.79 -0.43 19.28
N THR A 124 9.07 0.11 18.28
CA THR A 124 7.68 -0.32 18.03
C THR A 124 7.66 -1.78 17.60
N GLY A 125 6.66 -2.53 18.09
CA GLY A 125 6.45 -3.92 17.73
C GLY A 125 6.00 -4.09 16.27
N ASP A 126 5.97 -5.36 15.82
CA ASP A 126 5.52 -5.71 14.46
C ASP A 126 4.01 -5.51 14.27
N GLU A 127 3.25 -5.58 15.36
CA GLU A 127 1.79 -5.46 15.32
C GLU A 127 1.33 -4.04 15.64
N PHE A 128 0.37 -3.57 14.85
CA PHE A 128 -0.35 -2.33 15.08
C PHE A 128 -1.78 -2.44 14.55
N GLN A 129 -2.66 -1.55 15.00
CA GLN A 129 -4.04 -1.45 14.51
C GLN A 129 -4.43 0.01 14.26
N ILE A 130 -5.22 0.23 13.22
CA ILE A 130 -5.83 1.52 12.90
C ILE A 130 -7.33 1.38 13.17
N ARG A 131 -7.86 2.15 14.11
CA ARG A 131 -9.28 2.20 14.43
C ARG A 131 -9.88 3.52 14.01
N LEU A 132 -10.94 3.46 13.23
CA LEU A 132 -11.70 4.61 12.77
C LEU A 132 -13.08 4.59 13.44
N ARG A 133 -13.44 5.67 14.12
CA ARG A 133 -14.73 5.80 14.82
C ARG A 133 -15.31 7.18 14.59
N THR A 134 -16.63 7.27 14.60
CA THR A 134 -17.35 8.54 14.69
C THR A 134 -17.66 8.81 16.17
N GLN A 135 -17.24 9.97 16.67
CA GLN A 135 -17.53 10.42 18.03
C GLN A 135 -19.00 10.91 18.15
N ASP A 136 -19.46 11.14 19.38
CA ASP A 136 -20.82 11.58 19.66
C ASP A 136 -21.15 12.94 19.03
N ASP A 137 -20.15 13.77 18.80
CA ASP A 137 -20.25 15.07 18.11
C ASP A 137 -20.30 14.94 16.57
N GLY A 138 -20.30 13.70 16.04
CA GLY A 138 -20.31 13.39 14.61
C GLY A 138 -18.94 13.49 13.94
N MET A 139 -17.87 13.76 14.68
CA MET A 139 -16.53 13.88 14.13
C MET A 139 -15.84 12.51 14.00
N ASP A 140 -15.32 12.20 12.83
CA ASP A 140 -14.50 11.00 12.63
C ASP A 140 -13.12 11.17 13.24
N VAL A 141 -12.71 10.17 14.02
CA VAL A 141 -11.38 10.11 14.66
C VAL A 141 -10.66 8.83 14.28
N MET A 142 -9.35 8.93 14.25
CA MET A 142 -8.45 7.79 14.07
C MET A 142 -7.62 7.58 15.33
N THR A 143 -7.61 6.34 15.82
CA THR A 143 -6.69 5.88 16.87
C THR A 143 -5.77 4.81 16.29
N VAL A 144 -4.47 4.98 16.48
CA VAL A 144 -3.46 3.98 16.10
C VAL A 144 -2.95 3.32 17.37
N LEU A 145 -3.16 2.00 17.46
CA LEU A 145 -2.65 1.19 18.55
C LEU A 145 -1.30 0.63 18.15
N VAL A 146 -0.29 0.83 19.00
CA VAL A 146 1.08 0.32 18.77
C VAL A 146 1.57 -0.38 20.04
N GLU A 147 2.46 -1.35 19.87
CA GLU A 147 3.11 -2.01 20.99
C GLU A 147 4.49 -1.39 21.25
N HIS A 148 4.73 -0.97 22.49
CA HIS A 148 6.03 -0.48 22.92
C HIS A 148 6.18 -0.56 24.45
N ALA A 149 7.45 -0.71 24.93
CA ALA A 149 7.73 -0.78 26.34
C ALA A 149 7.62 0.60 27.05
N ASP A 150 7.82 1.68 26.30
CA ASP A 150 7.73 3.06 26.79
C ASP A 150 6.50 3.76 26.20
N ALA A 151 5.59 4.20 27.06
CA ALA A 151 4.39 4.95 26.66
C ALA A 151 4.70 6.33 26.06
N GLY A 152 5.87 6.90 26.35
CA GLY A 152 6.33 8.19 25.81
C GLY A 152 6.51 8.20 24.28
N VAL A 153 6.52 7.02 23.64
CA VAL A 153 6.66 6.91 22.19
C VAL A 153 5.45 7.44 21.40
N ALA A 154 4.29 7.61 22.05
CA ALA A 154 3.04 8.04 21.41
C ALA A 154 3.19 9.35 20.61
N GLU A 155 3.89 10.34 21.15
CA GLU A 155 4.13 11.60 20.46
C GLU A 155 5.01 11.44 19.21
N ALA A 156 6.03 10.58 19.28
CA ALA A 156 6.91 10.30 18.16
C ALA A 156 6.15 9.64 17.02
N VAL A 157 5.36 8.62 17.32
CA VAL A 157 4.48 7.94 16.34
C VAL A 157 3.47 8.91 15.72
N SER A 158 2.79 9.73 16.54
CA SER A 158 1.80 10.70 16.04
C SER A 158 2.45 11.74 15.12
N ARG A 159 3.68 12.16 15.41
CA ARG A 159 4.44 13.11 14.58
C ARG A 159 4.84 12.50 13.25
N GLU A 160 5.32 11.26 13.24
CA GLU A 160 5.66 10.54 12.01
C GLU A 160 4.44 10.34 11.12
N ILE A 161 3.30 9.93 11.70
CA ILE A 161 2.04 9.78 10.96
C ILE A 161 1.61 11.12 10.35
N ARG A 162 1.65 12.20 11.13
CA ARG A 162 1.29 13.53 10.64
C ARG A 162 2.22 14.03 9.53
N SER A 163 3.52 13.73 9.62
CA SER A 163 4.51 14.13 8.62
C SER A 163 4.30 13.42 7.27
N ARG A 164 3.90 12.13 7.29
CA ARG A 164 3.77 11.32 6.08
C ARG A 164 2.38 11.35 5.47
N CYS A 165 1.35 11.44 6.29
CA CYS A 165 -0.04 11.30 5.87
C CYS A 165 -0.87 12.58 6.02
N GLU A 166 -0.30 13.64 6.60
CA GLU A 166 -0.99 14.92 6.92
C GLU A 166 -2.23 14.75 7.82
N VAL A 167 -2.42 13.57 8.40
CA VAL A 167 -3.56 13.21 9.23
C VAL A 167 -3.21 13.31 10.72
N ARG A 168 -4.15 13.80 11.52
CA ARG A 168 -4.04 13.78 12.98
C ARG A 168 -4.71 12.53 13.53
N CYS A 169 -4.02 11.83 14.43
CA CYS A 169 -4.53 10.64 15.11
C CYS A 169 -4.24 10.70 16.61
N GLN A 170 -4.99 9.92 17.35
CA GLN A 170 -4.61 9.51 18.69
C GLN A 170 -3.71 8.28 18.59
N VAL A 171 -2.72 8.18 19.48
CA VAL A 171 -1.85 7.00 19.55
C VAL A 171 -2.04 6.37 20.92
N GLU A 172 -2.40 5.11 20.96
CA GLU A 172 -2.53 4.29 22.15
C GLU A 172 -1.36 3.30 22.20
N VAL A 173 -0.56 3.37 23.23
CA VAL A 173 0.60 2.50 23.41
C VAL A 173 0.22 1.35 24.33
N LEU A 174 0.37 0.14 23.82
CA LEU A 174 0.07 -1.11 24.50
C LEU A 174 1.37 -1.81 24.89
N ALA A 175 1.30 -2.65 25.92
CA ALA A 175 2.43 -3.50 26.28
C ALA A 175 2.76 -4.49 25.13
N PRO A 176 4.04 -4.82 24.91
CA PRO A 176 4.44 -5.79 23.89
C PRO A 176 3.73 -7.14 24.05
N GLY A 177 3.21 -7.69 22.94
CA GLY A 177 2.46 -8.93 22.89
C GLY A 177 0.98 -8.81 23.26
N THR A 178 0.43 -7.60 23.33
CA THR A 178 -1.00 -7.37 23.62
C THR A 178 -1.86 -7.55 22.37
N LEU A 179 -1.36 -7.13 21.21
CA LEU A 179 -2.06 -7.28 19.93
C LEU A 179 -1.95 -8.71 19.41
N PRO A 180 -3.00 -9.24 18.78
CA PRO A 180 -2.94 -10.59 18.20
C PRO A 180 -1.90 -10.63 17.08
N LYS A 181 -1.03 -11.63 17.11
CA LYS A 181 -0.08 -11.88 16.01
C LYS A 181 -0.82 -12.29 14.75
N THR A 182 -0.41 -11.72 13.65
CA THR A 182 -1.02 -11.98 12.35
C THR A 182 -0.19 -13.00 11.58
N GLU A 183 -0.80 -14.15 11.26
CA GLU A 183 -0.09 -15.27 10.62
C GLU A 183 -0.05 -15.18 9.10
N MET A 184 -0.96 -14.45 8.42
CA MET A 184 -0.99 -14.35 6.94
C MET A 184 -1.35 -12.93 6.45
N LYS A 185 -2.64 -12.63 6.25
CA LYS A 185 -3.10 -11.29 5.83
C LYS A 185 -3.61 -10.51 7.04
N ALA A 186 -2.83 -9.54 7.49
CA ALA A 186 -3.18 -8.70 8.63
C ALA A 186 -4.38 -7.81 8.31
N LYS A 187 -5.50 -8.02 8.99
CA LYS A 187 -6.53 -6.98 9.05
C LYS A 187 -6.05 -5.93 10.06
N ARG A 188 -5.46 -4.85 9.56
CA ARG A 188 -4.93 -3.77 10.40
C ARG A 188 -5.88 -2.59 10.55
N VAL A 189 -6.89 -2.47 9.68
CA VAL A 189 -7.88 -1.39 9.69
C VAL A 189 -9.22 -1.90 10.20
N PHE A 190 -9.70 -1.27 11.26
CA PHE A 190 -11.01 -1.50 11.87
C PHE A 190 -11.83 -0.21 11.70
N ASP A 191 -12.63 -0.15 10.65
CA ASP A 191 -13.50 0.96 10.36
C ASP A 191 -14.88 0.72 11.02
N GLU A 192 -15.08 1.35 12.17
CA GLU A 192 -16.29 1.28 12.98
C GLU A 192 -17.13 2.56 12.86
N ARG A 193 -16.87 3.38 11.83
CA ARG A 193 -17.65 4.60 11.59
C ARG A 193 -19.05 4.26 11.14
N ASN A 194 -20.01 5.09 11.57
CA ASN A 194 -21.38 5.01 11.07
C ASN A 194 -21.39 5.40 9.58
N LYS A 195 -21.43 4.40 8.71
CA LYS A 195 -21.67 4.60 7.28
C LYS A 195 -23.18 4.76 7.12
N GLY A 196 -23.65 6.02 7.11
CA GLY A 196 -25.04 6.36 6.80
C GLY A 196 -25.40 6.00 5.37
#